data_851bb64e20f5f985fec18d78f8135996
#
_entry.id   851bb64e20f5f985fec18d78f8135996
#
_cell.length_a   1.000
_cell.length_b   1.000
_cell.length_c   1.000
_cell.angle_alpha   90.00
_cell.angle_beta   90.00
_cell.angle_gamma   90.00
#
_symmetry.space_group_name_H-M   'P 1'
#
loop_
_entity.id
_entity.type
_entity.pdbx_description
1 polymer ?
#
loop_
_entity_poly.entity_id
_entity_poly.type
_entity_poly.pdbx_seq_one_letter_code
_entity_poly.pdbx_strand_id
1 'polypeptide(L)'
;MNIPFFHRNLDEVSLHLNYTEDASDSTSWVKDVHFSICKKHTNQKVGECDLRLGMNDEIYYAGQVGYRIYYPFRGNSYAYKACLQLFEIAKKEYGMKELIITCSPDNIPSLCTLQRLHGTLL
;
A
#
# COMPACT_ATOMS: atom_id res chain seq x y z
N MET A 1 11.49 -0.45 -29.97
CA MET A 1 12.43 0.21 -29.05
C MET A 1 11.91 0.15 -27.62
N ASN A 2 12.72 -0.33 -26.70
CA ASN A 2 12.27 -0.63 -25.33
C ASN A 2 12.94 0.22 -24.25
N ILE A 3 13.26 1.45 -24.57
CA ILE A 3 13.85 2.39 -23.63
C ILE A 3 13.03 2.52 -22.33
N PRO A 4 11.71 2.55 -22.36
CA PRO A 4 10.90 2.64 -21.14
C PRO A 4 11.15 1.50 -20.13
N PHE A 5 11.68 0.37 -20.57
CA PHE A 5 11.97 -0.75 -19.70
C PHE A 5 13.01 -0.43 -18.64
N PHE A 6 14.06 0.31 -19.00
CA PHE A 6 15.09 0.74 -18.05
C PHE A 6 14.53 1.73 -17.03
N HIS A 7 13.66 2.63 -17.46
CA HIS A 7 13.07 3.62 -16.57
C HIS A 7 12.20 2.95 -15.51
N ARG A 8 11.49 1.87 -15.85
CA ARG A 8 10.71 1.11 -14.88
C ARG A 8 11.57 0.55 -13.77
N ASN A 9 12.74 0.01 -14.11
CA ASN A 9 13.65 -0.56 -13.13
C ASN A 9 14.22 0.50 -12.19
N LEU A 10 14.52 1.69 -12.70
CA LEU A 10 15.04 2.79 -11.91
C LEU A 10 14.01 3.37 -10.94
N ASP A 11 12.72 3.32 -11.33
CA ASP A 11 11.63 3.86 -10.54
C ASP A 11 10.93 2.83 -9.67
N GLU A 12 11.39 1.58 -9.68
CA GLU A 12 10.81 0.55 -8.85
C GLU A 12 11.07 0.80 -7.37
N VAL A 13 10.11 0.37 -6.57
CA VAL A 13 10.20 0.44 -5.12
C VAL A 13 10.31 -0.95 -4.53
N SER A 14 10.82 -1.04 -3.32
CA SER A 14 10.80 -2.25 -2.52
C SER A 14 10.15 -1.96 -1.18
N LEU A 15 9.44 -2.95 -0.64
CA LEU A 15 8.83 -2.89 0.68
C LEU A 15 9.73 -3.61 1.67
N HIS A 16 10.04 -2.94 2.77
CA HIS A 16 10.82 -3.51 3.85
C HIS A 16 9.97 -3.53 5.12
N LEU A 17 9.85 -4.68 5.74
CA LEU A 17 9.13 -4.82 7.00
C LEU A 17 9.75 -3.89 8.03
N ASN A 18 8.93 -3.04 8.63
CA ASN A 18 9.35 -2.08 9.63
C ASN A 18 8.98 -2.59 11.03
N TYR A 19 7.68 -2.73 11.30
CA TYR A 19 7.20 -3.26 12.58
C TYR A 19 5.77 -3.78 12.42
N THR A 20 5.31 -4.52 13.44
CA THR A 20 3.93 -4.99 13.51
C THR A 20 3.29 -4.48 14.79
N GLU A 21 2.01 -4.18 14.71
CA GLU A 21 1.17 -3.89 15.87
C GLU A 21 0.18 -5.03 16.06
N ASP A 22 0.08 -5.55 17.28
CA ASP A 22 -0.87 -6.61 17.57
C ASP A 22 -2.30 -6.07 17.68
N ALA A 23 -3.28 -6.97 17.52
CA ALA A 23 -4.67 -6.64 17.74
C ALA A 23 -4.89 -6.15 19.18
N SER A 24 -5.80 -5.20 19.34
CA SER A 24 -6.13 -4.63 20.65
C SER A 24 -7.59 -4.88 20.97
N ASP A 25 -7.84 -5.54 22.10
CA ASP A 25 -9.20 -5.81 22.57
C ASP A 25 -9.96 -4.54 22.96
N SER A 26 -9.23 -3.50 23.34
CA SER A 26 -9.84 -2.25 23.78
C SER A 26 -10.27 -1.34 22.65
N THR A 27 -9.75 -1.53 21.43
CA THR A 27 -9.99 -0.65 20.28
C THR A 27 -10.66 -1.33 19.10
N SER A 28 -10.95 -2.61 19.18
CA SER A 28 -11.43 -3.42 18.03
C SER A 28 -10.47 -3.40 16.84
N TRP A 29 -9.21 -3.02 17.08
CA TRP A 29 -8.21 -2.95 16.01
C TRP A 29 -7.61 -4.32 15.77
N VAL A 30 -7.28 -4.62 14.51
CA VAL A 30 -6.69 -5.89 14.11
C VAL A 30 -5.17 -5.76 14.02
N LYS A 31 -4.47 -6.89 13.88
CA LYS A 31 -3.02 -6.87 13.66
C LYS A 31 -2.69 -6.06 12.41
N ASP A 32 -1.68 -5.21 12.52
CA ASP A 32 -1.28 -4.29 11.47
C ASP A 32 0.21 -4.47 11.18
N VAL A 33 0.54 -4.68 9.91
CA VAL A 33 1.92 -4.91 9.47
C VAL A 33 2.39 -3.68 8.71
N HIS A 34 3.44 -3.04 9.19
CA HIS A 34 3.95 -1.78 8.64
C HIS A 34 5.22 -1.99 7.83
N PHE A 35 5.27 -1.36 6.67
CA PHE A 35 6.39 -1.45 5.74
C PHE A 35 6.92 -0.06 5.41
N SER A 36 8.23 0.03 5.22
CA SER A 36 8.87 1.18 4.59
C SER A 36 8.86 0.99 3.09
N ILE A 37 8.52 2.03 2.34
CA ILE A 37 8.59 2.05 0.87
C ILE A 37 9.90 2.75 0.50
N CYS A 38 10.80 2.04 -0.17
CA CYS A 38 12.11 2.56 -0.54
C CYS A 38 12.34 2.43 -2.04
N LYS A 39 13.13 3.35 -2.61
CA LYS A 39 13.63 3.19 -3.97
C LYS A 39 14.54 1.97 -4.03
N LYS A 40 14.31 1.10 -5.01
CA LYS A 40 14.99 -0.20 -5.09
C LYS A 40 16.52 -0.09 -5.19
N HIS A 41 17.03 0.89 -5.94
CA HIS A 41 18.48 1.01 -6.18
C HIS A 41 19.23 1.84 -5.16
N THR A 42 18.55 2.74 -4.45
CA THR A 42 19.21 3.65 -3.51
C THR A 42 18.86 3.38 -2.07
N ASN A 43 17.87 2.53 -1.83
CA ASN A 43 17.27 2.29 -0.51
C ASN A 43 16.75 3.57 0.18
N GLN A 44 16.59 4.65 -0.59
CA GLN A 44 16.02 5.87 -0.05
C GLN A 44 14.56 5.67 0.28
N LYS A 45 14.18 5.93 1.53
CA LYS A 45 12.79 5.82 1.97
C LYS A 45 11.96 6.95 1.37
N VAL A 46 10.91 6.59 0.65
CA VAL A 46 10.02 7.54 -0.03
C VAL A 46 8.63 7.58 0.57
N GLY A 47 8.30 6.63 1.45
CA GLY A 47 7.00 6.58 2.08
C GLY A 47 6.88 5.36 2.98
N GLU A 48 5.63 5.07 3.34
CA GLU A 48 5.29 3.94 4.20
C GLU A 48 3.91 3.42 3.85
N CYS A 49 3.66 2.16 4.12
CA CYS A 49 2.36 1.54 3.95
C CYS A 49 2.13 0.49 5.03
N ASP A 50 0.89 0.11 5.20
CA ASP A 50 0.52 -0.92 6.17
C ASP A 50 -0.59 -1.80 5.65
N LEU A 51 -0.64 -3.02 6.19
CA LEU A 51 -1.63 -4.03 5.87
C LEU A 51 -2.29 -4.50 7.17
N ARG A 52 -3.60 -4.32 7.25
CA ARG A 52 -4.40 -4.72 8.42
C ARG A 52 -4.97 -6.11 8.19
N LEU A 53 -4.60 -7.04 9.07
CA LEU A 53 -4.87 -8.47 8.91
C LEU A 53 -6.15 -8.87 9.63
N GLY A 54 -7.28 -8.45 9.11
CA GLY A 54 -8.57 -8.80 9.66
C GLY A 54 -9.67 -7.90 9.14
N MET A 55 -10.89 -8.21 9.54
CA MET A 55 -12.06 -7.45 9.13
C MET A 55 -13.06 -7.35 10.27
N ASN A 56 -13.56 -6.16 10.49
CA ASN A 56 -14.71 -5.85 11.31
C ASN A 56 -15.33 -4.55 10.79
N ASP A 57 -16.36 -4.05 11.44
CA ASP A 57 -17.06 -2.85 10.95
C ASP A 57 -16.14 -1.63 10.89
N GLU A 58 -15.27 -1.45 11.88
CA GLU A 58 -14.32 -0.33 11.88
C GLU A 58 -13.30 -0.45 10.76
N ILE A 59 -12.75 -1.64 10.53
CA ILE A 59 -11.78 -1.88 9.48
C ILE A 59 -12.44 -1.76 8.10
N TYR A 60 -13.70 -2.11 7.97
CA TYR A 60 -14.42 -1.91 6.72
C TYR A 60 -14.45 -0.43 6.31
N TYR A 61 -14.67 0.46 7.27
CA TYR A 61 -14.64 1.91 7.00
C TYR A 61 -13.23 2.47 6.87
N ALA A 62 -12.30 2.00 7.67
CA ALA A 62 -10.92 2.47 7.64
C ALA A 62 -10.11 1.89 6.46
N GLY A 63 -10.52 0.71 5.97
CA GLY A 63 -9.77 -0.04 4.96
C GLY A 63 -8.70 -0.93 5.55
N GLN A 64 -8.22 -1.88 4.77
CA GLN A 64 -7.17 -2.82 5.17
C GLN A 64 -5.78 -2.38 4.73
N VAL A 65 -5.69 -1.37 3.88
CA VAL A 65 -4.42 -0.86 3.35
C VAL A 65 -4.35 0.63 3.62
N GLY A 66 -3.25 1.04 4.25
CA GLY A 66 -2.87 2.44 4.35
C GLY A 66 -1.57 2.68 3.59
N TYR A 67 -1.42 3.85 3.00
CA TYR A 67 -0.15 4.22 2.36
C TYR A 67 0.02 5.73 2.40
N ARG A 68 1.29 6.13 2.44
CA ARG A 68 1.69 7.54 2.42
C ARG A 68 2.99 7.67 1.67
N ILE A 69 3.01 8.52 0.65
CA ILE A 69 4.24 8.90 -0.06
C ILE A 69 4.64 10.29 0.43
N TYR A 70 5.88 10.46 0.83
CA TYR A 70 6.38 11.74 1.30
C TYR A 70 6.35 12.76 0.17
N TYR A 71 5.99 13.98 0.51
CA TYR A 71 5.72 15.05 -0.45
C TYR A 71 6.76 15.19 -1.59
N PRO A 72 8.07 15.19 -1.30
CA PRO A 72 9.06 15.35 -2.37
C PRO A 72 9.08 14.23 -3.40
N PHE A 73 8.49 13.08 -3.09
CA PHE A 73 8.52 11.89 -3.95
C PHE A 73 7.20 11.62 -4.65
N ARG A 74 6.22 12.49 -4.47
CA ARG A 74 4.92 12.33 -5.12
C ARG A 74 5.00 12.57 -6.62
N GLY A 75 4.08 11.98 -7.38
CA GLY A 75 4.05 12.12 -8.83
C GLY A 75 4.85 11.08 -9.59
N ASN A 76 5.41 10.07 -8.90
CA ASN A 76 6.24 9.02 -9.51
C ASN A 76 5.57 7.64 -9.51
N SER A 77 4.29 7.57 -9.21
CA SER A 77 3.52 6.31 -9.12
C SER A 77 4.03 5.34 -8.04
N TYR A 78 4.73 5.83 -7.03
CA TYR A 78 5.25 4.97 -5.97
C TYR A 78 4.15 4.29 -5.17
N ALA A 79 3.04 5.00 -4.90
CA ALA A 79 1.90 4.41 -4.20
C ALA A 79 1.32 3.22 -4.99
N TYR A 80 1.14 3.36 -6.28
CA TYR A 80 0.66 2.29 -7.16
C TYR A 80 1.60 1.07 -7.11
N LYS A 81 2.89 1.30 -7.27
CA LYS A 81 3.90 0.24 -7.27
C LYS A 81 3.98 -0.46 -5.92
N ALA A 82 3.91 0.31 -4.83
CA ALA A 82 3.89 -0.24 -3.47
C ALA A 82 2.65 -1.09 -3.24
N CYS A 83 1.48 -0.63 -3.67
CA CYS A 83 0.24 -1.40 -3.53
C CYS A 83 0.28 -2.72 -4.29
N LEU A 84 0.86 -2.75 -5.49
CA LEU A 84 1.01 -4.01 -6.23
C LEU A 84 1.83 -5.02 -5.44
N GLN A 85 2.94 -4.60 -4.83
CA GLN A 85 3.76 -5.47 -3.99
C GLN A 85 3.03 -5.89 -2.71
N LEU A 86 2.33 -4.96 -2.09
CA LEU A 86 1.57 -5.24 -0.88
C LEU A 86 0.46 -6.27 -1.13
N PHE A 87 -0.19 -6.21 -2.29
CA PHE A 87 -1.19 -7.19 -2.69
C PHE A 87 -0.59 -8.59 -2.83
N GLU A 88 0.61 -8.68 -3.41
CA GLU A 88 1.32 -9.96 -3.51
C GLU A 88 1.66 -10.53 -2.13
N ILE A 89 2.11 -9.67 -1.21
CA ILE A 89 2.38 -10.06 0.18
C ILE A 89 1.10 -10.54 0.87
N ALA A 90 0.02 -9.80 0.73
CA ALA A 90 -1.27 -10.16 1.32
C ALA A 90 -1.74 -11.53 0.83
N LYS A 91 -1.61 -11.79 -0.46
CA LYS A 91 -2.03 -13.03 -1.07
C LYS A 91 -1.13 -14.20 -0.67
N LYS A 92 0.18 -14.04 -0.79
CA LYS A 92 1.14 -15.14 -0.64
C LYS A 92 1.47 -15.44 0.81
N GLU A 93 1.63 -14.42 1.65
CA GLU A 93 2.05 -14.61 3.03
C GLU A 93 0.87 -14.72 4.00
N TYR A 94 -0.24 -14.06 3.70
CA TYR A 94 -1.38 -13.99 4.62
C TYR A 94 -2.65 -14.64 4.07
N GLY A 95 -2.61 -15.22 2.86
CA GLY A 95 -3.73 -15.95 2.28
C GLY A 95 -4.97 -15.12 2.04
N MET A 96 -4.84 -13.81 1.90
CA MET A 96 -5.97 -12.92 1.67
C MET A 96 -6.45 -13.03 0.23
N LYS A 97 -7.77 -13.17 0.04
CA LYS A 97 -8.36 -13.29 -1.30
C LYS A 97 -8.86 -11.97 -1.85
N GLU A 98 -9.13 -11.02 -0.98
CA GLU A 98 -9.60 -9.69 -1.33
C GLU A 98 -9.13 -8.69 -0.30
N LEU A 99 -9.11 -7.42 -0.67
CA LEU A 99 -8.73 -6.31 0.19
C LEU A 99 -9.74 -5.17 0.05
N ILE A 100 -10.11 -4.59 1.17
CA ILE A 100 -10.89 -3.36 1.19
C ILE A 100 -9.94 -2.19 1.35
N ILE A 101 -9.98 -1.27 0.39
CA ILE A 101 -9.16 -0.06 0.41
C ILE A 101 -10.11 1.13 0.34
N THR A 102 -9.88 2.13 1.18
CA THR A 102 -10.69 3.32 1.22
C THR A 102 -9.88 4.56 0.89
N CYS A 103 -10.53 5.56 0.35
CA CYS A 103 -9.97 6.90 0.21
C CYS A 103 -11.11 7.92 0.29
N SER A 104 -10.75 9.15 0.67
CA SER A 104 -11.70 10.26 0.58
C SER A 104 -11.96 10.58 -0.89
N PRO A 105 -13.22 10.84 -1.30
CA PRO A 105 -13.54 11.26 -2.67
C PRO A 105 -12.78 12.51 -3.12
N ASP A 106 -12.38 13.37 -2.17
CA ASP A 106 -11.63 14.58 -2.45
C ASP A 106 -10.13 14.32 -2.65
N ASN A 107 -9.65 13.13 -2.29
CA ASN A 107 -8.26 12.77 -2.45
C ASN A 107 -8.04 12.19 -3.86
N ILE A 108 -7.89 13.08 -4.83
CA ILE A 108 -7.78 12.71 -6.25
C ILE A 108 -6.59 11.79 -6.53
N PRO A 109 -5.38 12.04 -6.00
CA PRO A 109 -4.25 11.11 -6.22
C PRO A 109 -4.55 9.68 -5.75
N SER A 110 -5.15 9.51 -4.58
CA SER A 110 -5.54 8.18 -4.08
C SER A 110 -6.62 7.54 -4.95
N LEU A 111 -7.63 8.31 -5.35
CA LEU A 111 -8.69 7.80 -6.22
C LEU A 111 -8.12 7.30 -7.54
N CYS A 112 -7.21 8.06 -8.16
CA CYS A 112 -6.53 7.65 -9.38
C CYS A 112 -5.71 6.37 -9.17
N THR A 113 -5.02 6.25 -8.05
CA THR A 113 -4.27 5.03 -7.70
C THR A 113 -5.20 3.82 -7.63
N LEU A 114 -6.33 3.95 -6.94
CA LEU A 114 -7.29 2.85 -6.83
C LEU A 114 -7.90 2.47 -8.18
N GLN A 115 -8.15 3.43 -9.05
CA GLN A 115 -8.65 3.17 -10.39
C GLN A 115 -7.61 2.41 -11.23
N ARG A 116 -6.34 2.76 -11.12
CA ARG A 116 -5.25 2.03 -11.80
C ARG A 116 -5.12 0.59 -11.30
N LEU A 117 -5.45 0.34 -10.04
CA LEU A 117 -5.42 -0.99 -9.45
C LEU A 117 -6.66 -1.82 -9.81
N HIS A 118 -7.57 -1.26 -10.60
CA HIS A 118 -8.81 -1.90 -11.04
C HIS A 118 -9.71 -2.31 -9.87
N GLY A 119 -9.75 -1.47 -8.84
CA GLY A 119 -10.63 -1.69 -7.71
C GLY A 119 -12.10 -1.62 -8.11
N THR A 120 -12.92 -2.43 -7.47
CA THR A 120 -14.36 -2.40 -7.62
C THR A 120 -14.96 -1.47 -6.56
N LEU A 121 -15.75 -0.49 -7.00
CA LEU A 121 -16.43 0.43 -6.09
C LEU A 121 -17.54 -0.31 -5.35
N LEU A 122 -17.51 -0.22 -4.03
CA LEU A 122 -18.52 -0.82 -3.17
C LEU A 122 -19.56 0.20 -2.71
#